data_231f567b710c58f30ca0f74d5bc0ae2e
#
_entry.id   231f567b710c58f30ca0f74d5bc0ae2e
#
_cell.length_a   1.000
_cell.length_b   1.000
_cell.length_c   1.000
_cell.angle_alpha   90.00
_cell.angle_beta   90.00
_cell.angle_gamma   90.00
#
_symmetry.space_group_name_H-M   'P 1'
#
loop_
_entity.id
_entity.type
_entity.pdbx_description
1 polymer ?
#
loop_
_entity_poly.entity_id
_entity_poly.type
_entity_poly.pdbx_seq_one_letter_code
_entity_poly.pdbx_strand_id
1 'polypeptide(L)'
;MPKDEPIEVEMEDMVSASSTKEFNIVLGSTLAISLVFLFLSAVFGETLVNIIIEDESDDTLRVPVWERYKLPYETDGDFGVALEVGPYEVLQTENEWNSTHYFVEYTLPLEEGGAAPNGLISLAVWRPLVEEGVKVPVIAESGPYFQEASVETPSIEVPGSWLGQMFIDQILPHGYAFAQISVSGTGRSNHCMDLMGNAEQLGNDAAVRWLGEQEWSNGAVALIGKSYDGSTPWQAAMFGSEHAYLKTIVPISGLIGVKELMWKNGSAEARAPIMHNGVYGSYGIDGDEEDYQNLCPDYILGPGTGVSAYMFGSEVAGTYWEERYFLDRVLENYKGSVYLIQGMHDWNVDPHMAVPTINRLIDAGIEARGLFGQWDHDYPDRPVQLDDRSDLGGYGGEAFPEMIRYDWMQDMLEWFDYYLKDIGEQPGQWIEIQSNQGSWRIEDRYPATDTETMVLELGTNMTNIAGTTTVLPDASSGPVWESEPLVNDLYIAGLPRVHVEVTTATLGGQLYALLEDCDNQSNCIHLGHAIMDLRYHAGGDDIQTWTPMAQSINAKMEFFAMDAEVQAGHILRLTLRSTGEDYLPASTSSIVFVEEGASSTLQLDLFNPDNRTYFTPPVCTHERCLQTD
;
A
#
# COMPACT_ATOMS: atom_id res chain seq x y z
N MET A 1 29.98 -34.40 -16.60
CA MET A 1 28.85 -33.66 -15.98
C MET A 1 29.07 -32.21 -16.36
N PRO A 2 28.33 -31.63 -17.28
CA PRO A 2 28.40 -30.22 -17.58
C PRO A 2 27.55 -29.44 -16.56
N LYS A 3 28.03 -28.27 -16.21
CA LYS A 3 27.34 -27.29 -15.35
C LYS A 3 26.22 -26.64 -16.16
N ASP A 4 25.04 -26.60 -15.59
CA ASP A 4 23.91 -25.83 -16.12
C ASP A 4 24.18 -24.35 -15.83
N GLU A 5 24.20 -23.56 -16.88
CA GLU A 5 24.18 -22.10 -16.83
C GLU A 5 22.72 -21.64 -16.75
N PRO A 6 22.39 -20.59 -15.99
CA PRO A 6 21.05 -20.02 -15.97
C PRO A 6 20.73 -19.37 -17.33
N ILE A 7 19.53 -19.60 -17.82
CA ILE A 7 19.01 -18.95 -19.01
C ILE A 7 18.47 -17.59 -18.58
N GLU A 8 19.23 -16.53 -18.82
CA GLU A 8 18.71 -15.17 -18.84
C GLU A 8 17.75 -15.05 -20.05
N VAL A 9 16.49 -14.74 -19.77
CA VAL A 9 15.51 -14.38 -20.79
C VAL A 9 15.47 -12.85 -20.83
N GLU A 10 16.19 -12.27 -21.78
CA GLU A 10 16.06 -10.84 -22.10
C GLU A 10 14.63 -10.53 -22.54
N MET A 11 13.96 -9.64 -21.81
CA MET A 11 12.60 -9.14 -22.10
C MET A 11 12.54 -8.10 -23.23
N GLU A 12 13.65 -7.73 -23.83
CA GLU A 12 13.70 -6.67 -24.84
C GLU A 12 13.11 -7.03 -26.20
N ASP A 13 12.80 -8.30 -26.49
CA ASP A 13 12.33 -8.71 -27.83
C ASP A 13 10.79 -8.82 -27.98
N MET A 14 9.99 -8.37 -27.00
CA MET A 14 8.53 -8.50 -27.06
C MET A 14 7.78 -7.27 -27.57
N VAL A 15 8.44 -6.23 -28.01
CA VAL A 15 7.79 -4.99 -28.45
C VAL A 15 8.01 -4.73 -29.93
N SER A 16 7.35 -5.50 -30.79
CA SER A 16 6.96 -5.01 -32.13
C SER A 16 5.95 -5.93 -32.79
N ALA A 17 4.68 -5.62 -32.71
CA ALA A 17 3.70 -6.32 -33.52
C ALA A 17 2.43 -5.49 -33.75
N SER A 18 2.30 -4.94 -34.93
CA SER A 18 1.11 -4.26 -35.40
C SER A 18 0.30 -5.17 -36.33
N SER A 19 -0.63 -5.95 -35.79
CA SER A 19 -1.81 -6.45 -36.49
C SER A 19 -2.78 -7.17 -35.54
N THR A 20 -4.05 -7.19 -35.87
CA THR A 20 -5.10 -7.91 -35.11
C THR A 20 -4.79 -9.40 -34.93
N LYS A 21 -3.96 -9.97 -35.79
CA LYS A 21 -3.55 -11.37 -35.71
C LYS A 21 -2.45 -11.57 -34.67
N GLU A 22 -1.59 -10.61 -34.50
CA GLU A 22 -0.51 -10.57 -33.53
C GLU A 22 -1.07 -10.22 -32.13
N PHE A 23 -2.07 -9.33 -32.04
CA PHE A 23 -2.81 -9.07 -30.81
C PHE A 23 -3.49 -10.33 -30.25
N ASN A 24 -4.12 -11.13 -31.13
CA ASN A 24 -4.68 -12.42 -30.71
C ASN A 24 -3.62 -13.45 -30.33
N ILE A 25 -2.41 -13.33 -30.86
CA ILE A 25 -1.27 -14.17 -30.47
C ILE A 25 -0.71 -13.69 -29.13
N VAL A 26 -0.59 -12.38 -28.92
CA VAL A 26 -0.14 -11.80 -27.63
C VAL A 26 -1.17 -12.07 -26.54
N LEU A 27 -2.46 -11.86 -26.81
CA LEU A 27 -3.53 -12.19 -25.86
C LEU A 27 -3.57 -13.70 -25.58
N GLY A 28 -3.44 -14.52 -26.60
CA GLY A 28 -3.35 -15.98 -26.46
C GLY A 28 -2.06 -16.41 -25.74
N SER A 29 -0.97 -15.69 -25.92
CA SER A 29 0.30 -15.95 -25.24
C SER A 29 0.25 -15.50 -23.79
N THR A 30 -0.33 -14.35 -23.50
CA THR A 30 -0.54 -13.85 -22.13
C THR A 30 -1.49 -14.76 -21.37
N LEU A 31 -2.59 -15.20 -22.01
CA LEU A 31 -3.50 -16.19 -21.42
C LEU A 31 -2.81 -17.55 -21.21
N ALA A 32 -1.99 -17.98 -22.17
CA ALA A 32 -1.23 -19.23 -22.05
C ALA A 32 -0.13 -19.09 -20.97
N ILE A 33 0.52 -17.95 -20.86
CA ILE A 33 1.52 -17.68 -19.82
C ILE A 33 0.84 -17.59 -18.46
N SER A 34 -0.29 -16.91 -18.35
CA SER A 34 -1.07 -16.86 -17.11
C SER A 34 -1.61 -18.22 -16.70
N LEU A 35 -2.10 -19.04 -17.66
CA LEU A 35 -2.52 -20.41 -17.41
C LEU A 35 -1.34 -21.33 -17.10
N VAL A 36 -0.18 -21.12 -17.70
CA VAL A 36 1.05 -21.85 -17.39
C VAL A 36 1.56 -21.42 -16.01
N PHE A 37 1.49 -20.14 -15.66
CA PHE A 37 1.83 -19.66 -14.31
C PHE A 37 0.85 -20.20 -13.27
N LEU A 38 -0.44 -20.20 -13.52
CA LEU A 38 -1.46 -20.84 -12.68
C LEU A 38 -1.25 -22.35 -12.56
N PHE A 39 -0.90 -23.01 -13.66
CA PHE A 39 -0.59 -24.44 -13.63
C PHE A 39 0.74 -24.73 -12.91
N LEU A 40 1.74 -23.87 -13.08
CA LEU A 40 3.02 -23.99 -12.39
C LEU A 40 2.88 -23.64 -10.91
N SER A 41 2.04 -22.65 -10.54
CA SER A 41 1.74 -22.38 -9.12
C SER A 41 0.91 -23.50 -8.49
N ALA A 42 -0.01 -24.13 -9.21
CA ALA A 42 -0.75 -25.28 -8.71
C ALA A 42 0.11 -26.56 -8.59
N VAL A 43 1.18 -26.66 -9.36
CA VAL A 43 2.07 -27.86 -9.37
C VAL A 43 3.36 -27.62 -8.56
N PHE A 44 3.80 -26.38 -8.42
CA PHE A 44 5.06 -25.98 -7.80
C PHE A 44 4.88 -24.80 -6.82
N GLY A 45 3.69 -24.60 -6.27
CA GLY A 45 3.29 -23.41 -5.53
C GLY A 45 4.31 -22.97 -4.47
N GLU A 46 4.74 -23.87 -3.63
CA GLU A 46 5.77 -23.58 -2.62
C GLU A 46 7.10 -23.11 -3.23
N THR A 47 7.49 -23.71 -4.36
CA THR A 47 8.80 -23.39 -4.97
C THR A 47 8.78 -22.06 -5.72
N LEU A 48 7.65 -21.67 -6.32
CA LEU A 48 7.53 -20.42 -7.08
C LEU A 48 7.28 -19.22 -6.17
N VAL A 49 6.49 -19.40 -5.14
CA VAL A 49 6.28 -18.39 -4.09
C VAL A 49 7.61 -18.13 -3.36
N ASN A 50 8.35 -19.17 -3.03
CA ASN A 50 9.67 -19.01 -2.44
C ASN A 50 10.65 -18.31 -3.41
N ILE A 51 10.61 -18.56 -4.71
CA ILE A 51 11.49 -17.87 -5.68
C ILE A 51 11.11 -16.38 -5.82
N ILE A 52 9.85 -16.01 -5.70
CA ILE A 52 9.39 -14.61 -5.78
C ILE A 52 9.60 -13.87 -4.45
N ILE A 53 9.55 -14.59 -3.33
CA ILE A 53 9.69 -14.01 -1.98
C ILE A 53 11.14 -14.15 -1.44
N GLU A 54 11.90 -15.15 -1.90
CA GLU A 54 13.28 -15.39 -1.46
C GLU A 54 14.31 -14.34 -1.91
N ASP A 55 13.96 -13.42 -2.79
CA ASP A 55 14.89 -12.35 -3.20
C ASP A 55 15.01 -11.22 -2.16
N GLU A 56 14.24 -11.28 -1.08
CA GLU A 56 14.37 -10.33 0.03
C GLU A 56 15.33 -10.76 1.15
N SER A 57 15.95 -11.93 1.08
CA SER A 57 16.81 -12.40 2.16
C SER A 57 18.29 -12.36 1.83
N ASP A 58 18.86 -11.18 1.70
CA ASP A 58 20.25 -11.01 2.13
C ASP A 58 20.28 -10.77 3.64
N ASP A 59 20.07 -11.85 4.39
CA ASP A 59 20.05 -11.88 5.86
C ASP A 59 21.37 -11.43 6.49
N THR A 60 22.37 -11.12 5.69
CA THR A 60 23.73 -10.82 6.18
C THR A 60 23.95 -9.35 6.56
N LEU A 61 23.03 -8.45 6.21
CA LEU A 61 23.17 -7.01 6.46
C LEU A 61 22.06 -6.41 7.34
N ARG A 62 21.02 -7.17 7.69
CA ARG A 62 19.93 -6.65 8.52
C ARG A 62 20.30 -6.72 9.99
N VAL A 63 20.54 -5.57 10.59
CA VAL A 63 20.50 -5.45 12.05
C VAL A 63 19.09 -5.84 12.48
N PRO A 64 18.92 -6.87 13.31
CA PRO A 64 17.61 -7.24 13.79
C PRO A 64 16.89 -6.02 14.37
N VAL A 65 15.63 -5.86 14.05
CA VAL A 65 14.85 -4.67 14.41
C VAL A 65 14.87 -4.39 15.91
N TRP A 66 14.71 -5.44 16.72
CA TRP A 66 14.80 -5.34 18.17
C TRP A 66 16.17 -4.86 18.67
N GLU A 67 17.26 -5.10 17.95
CA GLU A 67 18.56 -4.53 18.29
C GLU A 67 18.62 -3.04 17.94
N ARG A 68 17.89 -2.59 16.92
CA ARG A 68 17.81 -1.17 16.53
C ARG A 68 17.08 -0.34 17.58
N TYR A 69 15.96 -0.84 18.10
CA TYR A 69 15.19 -0.14 19.12
C TYR A 69 15.88 -0.08 20.48
N LYS A 70 16.73 -1.02 20.77
CA LYS A 70 17.60 -0.92 21.95
C LYS A 70 18.66 0.18 21.82
N LEU A 71 18.97 0.61 20.61
CA LEU A 71 20.14 1.43 20.32
C LEU A 71 20.02 2.91 20.68
N PRO A 72 18.94 3.62 20.38
CA PRO A 72 18.77 5.02 20.79
C PRO A 72 18.47 5.19 22.27
N TYR A 73 18.03 4.12 22.94
CA TYR A 73 17.44 4.16 24.27
C TYR A 73 18.22 3.34 25.31
N GLU A 74 19.31 2.71 24.93
CA GLU A 74 20.24 2.08 25.85
C GLU A 74 21.07 3.08 26.64
N THR A 75 20.40 3.81 27.49
CA THR A 75 21.05 4.32 28.69
C THR A 75 20.67 3.38 29.83
N ASP A 76 21.56 2.46 30.17
CA ASP A 76 21.48 1.59 31.35
C ASP A 76 20.64 0.31 31.24
N GLY A 77 20.37 -0.23 30.05
CA GLY A 77 19.78 -1.56 29.88
C GLY A 77 18.26 -1.59 30.05
N ASP A 78 17.61 -0.45 30.20
CA ASP A 78 16.17 -0.32 30.09
C ASP A 78 15.79 0.17 28.70
N PHE A 79 14.72 -0.36 28.14
CA PHE A 79 13.94 0.27 27.10
C PHE A 79 13.72 1.71 27.52
N GLY A 80 14.40 2.62 26.91
CA GLY A 80 14.64 4.02 27.23
C GLY A 80 13.58 4.89 27.84
N VAL A 81 12.39 4.40 27.98
CA VAL A 81 11.39 4.96 28.84
C VAL A 81 10.96 3.82 29.74
N ALA A 82 11.08 4.00 31.03
CA ALA A 82 10.26 3.28 31.97
C ALA A 82 8.80 3.68 31.66
N LEU A 83 8.27 3.16 30.53
CA LEU A 83 6.86 3.20 30.28
C LEU A 83 6.26 2.52 31.48
N GLU A 84 5.55 3.27 32.31
CA GLU A 84 4.79 2.69 33.38
C GLU A 84 3.92 1.61 32.74
N VAL A 85 4.24 0.36 33.01
CA VAL A 85 3.57 -0.80 32.46
C VAL A 85 2.19 -0.86 33.07
N GLY A 86 1.32 0.03 32.67
CA GLY A 86 -0.07 0.07 33.05
C GLY A 86 -0.33 -0.06 34.56
N PRO A 87 -1.56 -0.36 34.98
CA PRO A 87 -1.89 -0.57 36.38
C PRO A 87 -1.45 -1.94 36.92
N TYR A 88 -0.61 -2.69 36.20
CA TYR A 88 -0.18 -4.05 36.54
C TYR A 88 1.30 -4.26 36.22
N GLU A 89 1.94 -5.13 36.96
CA GLU A 89 3.30 -5.55 36.72
C GLU A 89 3.31 -6.74 35.75
N VAL A 90 4.15 -6.68 34.71
CA VAL A 90 4.44 -7.84 33.87
C VAL A 90 5.51 -8.67 34.58
N LEU A 91 5.14 -9.90 34.92
CA LEU A 91 6.02 -10.82 35.68
C LEU A 91 7.13 -11.42 34.80
N GLN A 92 7.10 -11.11 33.52
CA GLN A 92 7.96 -11.71 32.55
C GLN A 92 9.25 -10.92 32.38
N THR A 93 10.34 -11.66 32.36
CA THR A 93 11.63 -11.19 31.92
C THR A 93 12.10 -12.11 30.78
N GLU A 94 12.48 -11.49 29.66
CA GLU A 94 13.13 -12.15 28.53
C GLU A 94 12.43 -13.41 27.96
N ASN A 95 11.60 -13.22 26.95
CA ASN A 95 11.05 -14.27 26.07
C ASN A 95 10.17 -15.35 26.72
N GLU A 96 9.59 -15.12 27.88
CA GLU A 96 8.61 -16.04 28.47
C GLU A 96 7.18 -15.51 28.27
N TRP A 97 6.40 -16.18 27.42
CA TRP A 97 4.98 -15.89 27.18
C TRP A 97 4.19 -17.19 27.07
N ASN A 98 2.88 -17.07 27.22
CA ASN A 98 1.96 -18.15 26.89
C ASN A 98 1.41 -17.93 25.48
N SER A 99 1.64 -18.85 24.58
CA SER A 99 1.01 -18.88 23.27
C SER A 99 -0.11 -19.89 23.22
N THR A 100 -1.20 -19.56 22.53
CA THR A 100 -2.35 -20.43 22.38
C THR A 100 -3.02 -20.17 21.04
N HIS A 101 -3.41 -21.24 20.38
CA HIS A 101 -4.17 -21.19 19.15
C HIS A 101 -5.66 -21.31 19.43
N TYR A 102 -6.47 -20.50 18.75
CA TYR A 102 -7.93 -20.46 18.91
C TYR A 102 -8.63 -20.49 17.57
N PHE A 103 -9.88 -20.93 17.60
CA PHE A 103 -10.81 -20.84 16.48
C PHE A 103 -12.04 -20.05 16.90
N VAL A 104 -12.45 -19.10 16.04
CA VAL A 104 -13.62 -18.25 16.27
C VAL A 104 -14.64 -18.53 15.17
N GLU A 105 -15.84 -18.95 15.57
CA GLU A 105 -16.95 -19.14 14.64
C GLU A 105 -17.63 -17.81 14.33
N TYR A 106 -18.04 -17.63 13.08
CA TYR A 106 -18.85 -16.50 12.63
C TYR A 106 -19.84 -16.92 11.55
N THR A 107 -20.87 -16.10 11.36
CA THR A 107 -21.94 -16.41 10.40
C THR A 107 -21.64 -15.75 9.06
N LEU A 108 -21.59 -16.57 8.01
CA LEU A 108 -21.51 -16.10 6.63
C LEU A 108 -22.91 -15.94 6.03
N PRO A 109 -23.12 -14.99 5.12
CA PRO A 109 -24.29 -14.95 4.26
C PRO A 109 -24.43 -16.26 3.47
N LEU A 110 -25.66 -16.72 3.26
CA LEU A 110 -25.92 -17.98 2.55
C LEU A 110 -25.32 -18.04 1.13
N GLU A 111 -25.20 -16.88 0.51
CA GLU A 111 -24.65 -16.73 -0.85
C GLU A 111 -23.14 -16.96 -0.88
N GLU A 112 -22.48 -16.68 0.21
CA GLU A 112 -21.02 -16.74 0.37
C GLU A 112 -20.56 -17.96 1.17
N GLY A 113 -21.48 -18.54 1.93
CA GLY A 113 -21.20 -19.71 2.75
C GLY A 113 -20.87 -20.99 1.96
N GLY A 114 -21.16 -21.01 0.66
CA GLY A 114 -20.89 -22.17 -0.18
C GLY A 114 -21.39 -23.47 0.44
N ALA A 115 -20.49 -24.44 0.64
CA ALA A 115 -20.79 -25.70 1.30
C ALA A 115 -20.81 -25.61 2.83
N ALA A 116 -20.21 -24.57 3.43
CA ALA A 116 -20.14 -24.36 4.87
C ALA A 116 -20.69 -22.97 5.23
N PRO A 117 -21.91 -22.90 5.77
CA PRO A 117 -22.54 -21.63 6.12
C PRO A 117 -21.91 -20.93 7.32
N ASN A 118 -21.01 -21.58 8.06
CA ASN A 118 -20.33 -21.00 9.21
C ASN A 118 -18.85 -20.82 8.89
N GLY A 119 -18.38 -19.57 8.98
CA GLY A 119 -16.97 -19.24 8.93
C GLY A 119 -16.27 -19.64 10.23
N LEU A 120 -15.01 -20.03 10.11
CA LEU A 120 -14.13 -20.36 11.22
C LEU A 120 -12.81 -19.62 11.01
N ILE A 121 -12.54 -18.61 11.84
CA ILE A 121 -11.27 -17.87 11.82
C ILE A 121 -10.29 -18.49 12.80
N SER A 122 -9.09 -18.72 12.33
CA SER A 122 -7.96 -19.21 13.10
C SER A 122 -7.11 -18.03 13.58
N LEU A 123 -6.74 -18.05 14.84
CA LEU A 123 -5.82 -17.06 15.40
C LEU A 123 -4.86 -17.65 16.43
N ALA A 124 -3.64 -17.13 16.43
CA ALA A 124 -2.63 -17.41 17.43
C ALA A 124 -2.53 -16.20 18.37
N VAL A 125 -2.46 -16.46 19.68
CA VAL A 125 -2.38 -15.41 20.69
C VAL A 125 -1.20 -15.65 21.60
N TRP A 126 -0.33 -14.65 21.74
CA TRP A 126 0.77 -14.58 22.70
C TRP A 126 0.36 -13.63 23.82
N ARG A 127 0.46 -14.10 25.06
CA ARG A 127 0.05 -13.30 26.22
C ARG A 127 1.23 -13.14 27.18
N PRO A 128 1.46 -11.93 27.72
CA PRO A 128 2.43 -11.73 28.77
C PRO A 128 2.04 -12.51 30.02
N LEU A 129 3.00 -12.88 30.83
CA LEU A 129 2.77 -13.44 32.15
C LEU A 129 2.48 -12.27 33.12
N VAL A 130 1.27 -12.21 33.59
CA VAL A 130 0.80 -11.20 34.55
C VAL A 130 0.18 -11.87 35.79
N GLU A 131 -0.04 -11.11 36.84
CA GLU A 131 -0.73 -11.63 38.02
C GLU A 131 -2.14 -12.14 37.70
N GLU A 132 -2.62 -13.11 38.47
CA GLU A 132 -3.94 -13.68 38.29
C GLU A 132 -5.04 -12.60 38.42
N GLY A 133 -5.89 -12.51 37.40
CA GLY A 133 -6.99 -11.53 37.34
C GLY A 133 -6.62 -10.21 36.67
N VAL A 134 -5.37 -9.98 36.34
CA VAL A 134 -4.95 -8.84 35.52
C VAL A 134 -5.42 -9.04 34.09
N LYS A 135 -5.97 -7.98 33.51
CA LYS A 135 -6.45 -7.95 32.13
C LYS A 135 -5.56 -7.05 31.28
N VAL A 136 -5.21 -7.54 30.10
CA VAL A 136 -4.30 -6.84 29.19
C VAL A 136 -5.00 -6.44 27.89
N PRO A 137 -4.61 -5.34 27.24
CA PRO A 137 -5.09 -5.01 25.90
C PRO A 137 -4.47 -5.94 24.85
N VAL A 138 -5.08 -5.97 23.67
CA VAL A 138 -4.65 -6.81 22.56
C VAL A 138 -4.26 -5.94 21.38
N ILE A 139 -3.10 -6.23 20.80
CA ILE A 139 -2.71 -5.74 19.48
C ILE A 139 -2.73 -6.93 18.54
N ALA A 140 -3.38 -6.81 17.39
CA ALA A 140 -3.52 -7.91 16.46
C ALA A 140 -3.08 -7.50 15.04
N GLU A 141 -2.50 -8.46 14.33
CA GLU A 141 -2.20 -8.43 12.91
C GLU A 141 -3.11 -9.45 12.22
N SER A 142 -3.72 -9.08 11.11
CA SER A 142 -4.60 -9.98 10.36
C SER A 142 -4.20 -10.00 8.89
N GLY A 143 -4.09 -11.21 8.32
CA GLY A 143 -3.69 -11.35 6.93
C GLY A 143 -3.56 -12.79 6.44
N PRO A 144 -3.10 -12.98 5.19
CA PRO A 144 -2.95 -14.30 4.58
C PRO A 144 -1.59 -14.97 4.86
N TYR A 145 -0.66 -14.32 5.54
CA TYR A 145 0.76 -14.71 5.56
C TYR A 145 1.15 -15.67 6.70
N PHE A 146 0.21 -16.09 7.54
CA PHE A 146 0.49 -16.85 8.77
C PHE A 146 0.27 -18.35 8.60
N GLN A 147 0.59 -18.89 7.43
CA GLN A 147 0.35 -20.30 7.08
C GLN A 147 1.04 -21.29 8.01
N GLU A 148 2.18 -20.92 8.60
CA GLU A 148 2.89 -21.76 9.54
C GLU A 148 2.10 -21.99 10.84
N ALA A 149 1.16 -21.12 11.16
CA ALA A 149 0.18 -21.35 12.21
C ALA A 149 -0.76 -22.52 11.86
N SER A 150 -0.78 -22.99 10.62
CA SER A 150 -1.57 -24.11 10.11
C SER A 150 -0.94 -25.48 10.39
N VAL A 151 0.32 -25.54 10.78
CA VAL A 151 1.00 -26.81 11.01
C VAL A 151 0.31 -27.60 12.11
N GLU A 152 0.18 -28.91 11.91
CA GLU A 152 -0.58 -29.86 12.74
C GLU A 152 -0.22 -29.87 14.24
N THR A 153 0.87 -29.26 14.60
CA THR A 153 1.26 -29.05 15.99
C THR A 153 1.53 -27.56 16.21
N PRO A 154 0.68 -26.91 16.98
CA PRO A 154 0.90 -25.50 17.33
C PRO A 154 1.99 -25.37 18.39
N SER A 155 3.23 -25.62 18.07
CA SER A 155 4.30 -24.96 18.81
C SER A 155 4.47 -23.59 18.18
N ILE A 156 3.57 -22.69 18.49
CA ILE A 156 3.70 -21.31 18.10
C ILE A 156 4.78 -20.72 19.01
N GLU A 157 6.04 -20.96 18.64
CA GLU A 157 7.17 -20.45 19.40
C GLU A 157 7.32 -18.95 19.11
N VAL A 158 7.16 -18.56 17.85
CA VAL A 158 7.26 -17.17 17.39
C VAL A 158 6.19 -16.85 16.36
N PRO A 159 5.74 -15.58 16.23
CA PRO A 159 4.86 -15.15 15.15
C PRO A 159 5.48 -15.38 13.76
N GLY A 160 4.64 -15.67 12.77
CA GLY A 160 5.06 -15.92 11.39
C GLY A 160 5.46 -14.66 10.60
N SER A 161 5.23 -13.46 11.14
CA SER A 161 5.58 -12.20 10.48
C SER A 161 6.73 -11.47 11.19
N TRP A 162 7.43 -10.63 10.43
CA TRP A 162 8.44 -9.74 10.99
C TRP A 162 7.83 -8.77 12.02
N LEU A 163 6.68 -8.19 11.71
CA LEU A 163 5.98 -7.29 12.63
C LEU A 163 5.60 -8.00 13.93
N GLY A 164 5.08 -9.21 13.81
CA GLY A 164 4.72 -10.03 14.96
C GLY A 164 5.91 -10.38 15.85
N GLN A 165 7.05 -10.74 15.27
CA GLN A 165 8.27 -10.99 16.05
C GLN A 165 8.72 -9.74 16.81
N MET A 166 8.69 -8.58 16.14
CA MET A 166 9.00 -7.31 16.77
C MET A 166 8.05 -7.00 17.93
N PHE A 167 6.75 -7.27 17.76
CA PHE A 167 5.77 -7.03 18.82
C PHE A 167 5.97 -7.94 20.03
N ILE A 168 6.34 -9.21 19.82
CA ILE A 168 6.68 -10.12 20.92
C ILE A 168 7.87 -9.59 21.71
N ASP A 169 8.91 -9.12 21.01
CA ASP A 169 10.15 -8.70 21.65
C ASP A 169 10.05 -7.31 22.30
N GLN A 170 9.29 -6.39 21.70
CA GLN A 170 9.33 -4.98 22.07
C GLN A 170 8.05 -4.49 22.77
N ILE A 171 6.90 -5.05 22.44
CA ILE A 171 5.59 -4.55 22.88
C ILE A 171 5.00 -5.44 23.98
N LEU A 172 5.07 -6.76 23.82
CA LEU A 172 4.52 -7.70 24.78
C LEU A 172 5.08 -7.49 26.20
N PRO A 173 6.41 -7.22 26.40
CA PRO A 173 6.96 -6.91 27.73
C PRO A 173 6.32 -5.69 28.40
N HIS A 174 5.68 -4.80 27.64
CA HIS A 174 4.92 -3.67 28.17
C HIS A 174 3.47 -4.01 28.51
N GLY A 175 3.11 -5.28 28.61
CA GLY A 175 1.80 -5.73 29.09
C GLY A 175 0.71 -5.73 28.03
N TYR A 176 1.05 -6.05 26.80
CA TYR A 176 0.13 -6.28 25.69
C TYR A 176 0.07 -7.76 25.35
N ALA A 177 -1.11 -8.26 25.01
CA ALA A 177 -1.21 -9.49 24.25
C ALA A 177 -1.05 -9.17 22.78
N PHE A 178 -0.40 -10.06 22.04
CA PHE A 178 -0.31 -10.01 20.59
C PHE A 178 -1.11 -11.15 19.96
N ALA A 179 -1.81 -10.89 18.85
CA ALA A 179 -2.56 -11.92 18.13
C ALA A 179 -2.27 -11.85 16.63
N GLN A 180 -2.11 -13.01 15.98
CA GLN A 180 -2.12 -13.13 14.52
C GLN A 180 -3.37 -13.86 14.08
N ILE A 181 -4.10 -13.24 13.15
CA ILE A 181 -5.39 -13.70 12.64
C ILE A 181 -5.19 -14.10 11.17
N SER A 182 -5.40 -15.38 10.85
CA SER A 182 -5.40 -15.85 9.47
C SER A 182 -6.76 -15.53 8.83
N VAL A 183 -6.76 -14.75 7.74
CA VAL A 183 -7.99 -14.43 7.03
C VAL A 183 -8.67 -15.68 6.44
N SER A 184 -9.93 -15.59 6.06
CA SER A 184 -10.70 -16.73 5.54
C SER A 184 -9.96 -17.44 4.40
N GLY A 185 -9.96 -18.77 4.43
CA GLY A 185 -9.28 -19.61 3.44
C GLY A 185 -7.77 -19.68 3.55
N THR A 186 -7.17 -19.12 4.60
CA THR A 186 -5.72 -19.15 4.84
C THR A 186 -5.40 -19.67 6.23
N GLY A 187 -4.17 -20.09 6.44
CA GLY A 187 -3.76 -20.68 7.71
C GLY A 187 -4.64 -21.88 8.06
N ARG A 188 -5.29 -21.86 9.21
CA ARG A 188 -6.28 -22.87 9.63
C ARG A 188 -7.72 -22.33 9.62
N SER A 189 -7.94 -21.18 9.03
CA SER A 189 -9.26 -20.62 8.80
C SER A 189 -9.95 -21.37 7.67
N ASN A 190 -11.24 -21.68 7.84
CA ASN A 190 -11.98 -22.37 6.80
C ASN A 190 -12.50 -21.42 5.71
N HIS A 191 -13.31 -21.94 4.81
CA HIS A 191 -13.82 -21.22 3.64
C HIS A 191 -12.74 -21.00 2.58
N CYS A 192 -13.03 -20.18 1.57
CA CYS A 192 -12.07 -19.75 0.57
C CYS A 192 -11.65 -18.31 0.84
N MET A 193 -10.44 -17.98 0.48
CA MET A 193 -10.00 -16.59 0.47
C MET A 193 -10.85 -15.82 -0.56
N ASP A 194 -11.52 -14.78 -0.13
CA ASP A 194 -12.38 -13.96 -1.01
C ASP A 194 -11.75 -12.61 -1.37
N LEU A 195 -10.46 -12.49 -1.15
CA LEU A 195 -9.65 -11.36 -1.55
C LEU A 195 -10.21 -10.02 -1.04
N MET A 196 -10.29 -9.89 0.27
CA MET A 196 -10.83 -8.73 0.99
C MET A 196 -12.35 -8.55 0.85
N GLY A 197 -13.07 -9.57 0.42
CA GLY A 197 -14.52 -9.55 0.32
C GLY A 197 -15.22 -9.75 1.66
N ASN A 198 -16.52 -9.99 1.58
CA ASN A 198 -17.40 -9.96 2.74
C ASN A 198 -17.10 -11.05 3.77
N ALA A 199 -16.70 -12.26 3.34
CA ALA A 199 -16.35 -13.34 4.25
C ALA A 199 -15.14 -12.97 5.13
N GLU A 200 -14.13 -12.37 4.53
CA GLU A 200 -12.94 -11.90 5.21
C GLU A 200 -13.24 -10.73 6.15
N GLN A 201 -14.04 -9.77 5.67
CA GLN A 201 -14.46 -8.61 6.47
C GLN A 201 -15.19 -9.03 7.75
N LEU A 202 -16.13 -9.97 7.63
CA LEU A 202 -16.88 -10.53 8.77
C LEU A 202 -15.99 -11.35 9.70
N GLY A 203 -15.04 -12.10 9.14
CA GLY A 203 -14.07 -12.86 9.92
C GLY A 203 -13.17 -11.97 10.77
N ASN A 204 -12.68 -10.85 10.20
CA ASN A 204 -11.88 -9.86 10.91
C ASN A 204 -12.67 -9.20 12.06
N ASP A 205 -13.94 -8.84 11.82
CA ASP A 205 -14.81 -8.31 12.88
C ASP A 205 -15.04 -9.32 14.00
N ALA A 206 -15.33 -10.58 13.64
CA ALA A 206 -15.54 -11.65 14.61
C ALA A 206 -14.31 -11.91 15.48
N ALA A 207 -13.10 -11.88 14.89
CA ALA A 207 -11.86 -12.03 15.63
C ALA A 207 -11.63 -10.87 16.62
N VAL A 208 -11.83 -9.62 16.19
CA VAL A 208 -11.73 -8.44 17.06
C VAL A 208 -12.71 -8.54 18.24
N ARG A 209 -13.95 -8.90 17.95
CA ARG A 209 -15.00 -9.06 18.97
C ARG A 209 -14.63 -10.13 19.98
N TRP A 210 -14.20 -11.28 19.50
CA TRP A 210 -13.75 -12.39 20.33
C TRP A 210 -12.57 -12.01 21.22
N LEU A 211 -11.55 -11.33 20.69
CA LEU A 211 -10.39 -10.87 21.45
C LEU A 211 -10.78 -9.88 22.55
N GLY A 212 -11.72 -8.99 22.26
CA GLY A 212 -12.24 -8.03 23.25
C GLY A 212 -13.08 -8.67 24.36
N GLU A 213 -13.74 -9.79 24.10
CA GLU A 213 -14.63 -10.51 25.03
C GLU A 213 -13.91 -11.49 25.96
N GLN A 214 -12.62 -11.75 25.73
CA GLN A 214 -11.88 -12.72 26.53
C GLN A 214 -11.77 -12.28 27.99
N GLU A 215 -11.84 -13.23 28.94
CA GLU A 215 -11.75 -12.94 30.37
C GLU A 215 -10.43 -12.27 30.77
N TRP A 216 -9.35 -12.56 30.03
CA TRP A 216 -8.01 -11.98 30.21
C TRP A 216 -7.83 -10.63 29.48
N SER A 217 -8.75 -10.27 28.59
CA SER A 217 -8.69 -9.00 27.85
C SER A 217 -9.30 -7.85 28.67
N ASN A 218 -8.71 -6.67 28.57
CA ASN A 218 -9.30 -5.46 29.15
C ASN A 218 -10.44 -4.87 28.28
N GLY A 219 -10.72 -5.49 27.12
CA GLY A 219 -11.73 -5.04 26.17
C GLY A 219 -11.23 -3.99 25.18
N ALA A 220 -9.93 -3.72 25.14
CA ALA A 220 -9.33 -2.82 24.17
C ALA A 220 -8.49 -3.62 23.16
N VAL A 221 -8.83 -3.49 21.87
CA VAL A 221 -8.16 -4.15 20.76
C VAL A 221 -7.66 -3.10 19.78
N ALA A 222 -6.45 -3.27 19.29
CA ALA A 222 -5.90 -2.56 18.14
C ALA A 222 -5.64 -3.53 16.98
N LEU A 223 -5.78 -3.06 15.75
CA LEU A 223 -5.28 -3.75 14.57
C LEU A 223 -4.17 -2.94 13.93
N ILE A 224 -3.09 -3.63 13.58
CA ILE A 224 -1.93 -3.10 12.88
C ILE A 224 -1.49 -4.08 11.81
N GLY A 225 -0.94 -3.59 10.72
CA GLY A 225 -0.34 -4.43 9.69
C GLY A 225 0.10 -3.63 8.49
N LYS A 226 0.90 -4.25 7.63
CA LYS A 226 1.42 -3.64 6.40
C LYS A 226 0.87 -4.35 5.17
N SER A 227 0.65 -3.59 4.08
CA SER A 227 0.20 -4.17 2.82
C SER A 227 -1.20 -4.78 2.91
N TYR A 228 -1.36 -6.05 2.58
CA TYR A 228 -2.62 -6.78 2.79
C TYR A 228 -3.06 -6.67 4.26
N ASP A 229 -2.15 -6.92 5.18
CA ASP A 229 -2.40 -6.83 6.62
C ASP A 229 -2.69 -5.39 7.08
N GLY A 230 -2.23 -4.40 6.32
CA GLY A 230 -2.60 -2.99 6.48
C GLY A 230 -4.01 -2.66 5.99
N SER A 231 -4.60 -3.54 5.18
CA SER A 231 -5.97 -3.39 4.67
C SER A 231 -7.02 -3.97 5.61
N THR A 232 -6.66 -5.00 6.38
CA THR A 232 -7.58 -5.67 7.32
C THR A 232 -8.02 -4.78 8.49
N PRO A 233 -7.22 -3.82 9.01
CA PRO A 233 -7.69 -2.83 9.97
C PRO A 233 -8.88 -2.00 9.47
N TRP A 234 -8.86 -1.60 8.19
CA TRP A 234 -9.97 -0.90 7.58
C TRP A 234 -11.22 -1.77 7.50
N GLN A 235 -11.05 -3.05 7.15
CA GLN A 235 -12.16 -4.00 7.09
C GLN A 235 -12.86 -4.15 8.45
N ALA A 236 -12.12 -4.33 9.53
CA ALA A 236 -12.69 -4.43 10.86
C ALA A 236 -13.32 -3.10 11.34
N ALA A 237 -12.71 -1.96 10.99
CA ALA A 237 -13.23 -0.65 11.35
C ALA A 237 -14.62 -0.33 10.74
N MET A 238 -14.98 -0.96 9.62
CA MET A 238 -16.33 -0.83 9.04
C MET A 238 -17.45 -1.26 10.00
N PHE A 239 -17.15 -2.12 10.96
CA PHE A 239 -18.10 -2.65 11.96
C PHE A 239 -18.01 -1.93 13.31
N GLY A 240 -17.27 -0.83 13.39
CA GLY A 240 -17.01 -0.11 14.63
C GLY A 240 -18.24 0.44 15.35
N SER A 241 -19.41 0.50 14.71
CA SER A 241 -20.69 0.83 15.37
C SER A 241 -21.35 -0.37 16.05
N GLU A 242 -20.94 -1.60 15.77
CA GLU A 242 -21.56 -2.80 16.32
C GLU A 242 -21.01 -3.19 17.68
N HIS A 243 -19.75 -2.81 17.97
CA HIS A 243 -19.10 -3.02 19.27
C HIS A 243 -18.03 -1.96 19.53
N ALA A 244 -17.59 -1.86 20.78
CA ALA A 244 -16.63 -0.85 21.21
C ALA A 244 -15.22 -1.42 21.50
N TYR A 245 -14.90 -2.62 20.99
CA TYR A 245 -13.62 -3.26 21.29
C TYR A 245 -12.47 -2.70 20.47
N LEU A 246 -12.68 -2.41 19.18
CA LEU A 246 -11.64 -1.83 18.31
C LEU A 246 -11.42 -0.36 18.64
N LYS A 247 -10.33 -0.07 19.38
CA LYS A 247 -10.02 1.28 19.87
C LYS A 247 -9.20 2.09 18.89
N THR A 248 -8.28 1.43 18.21
CA THR A 248 -7.38 2.07 17.25
C THR A 248 -7.01 1.14 16.13
N ILE A 249 -6.70 1.70 14.96
CA ILE A 249 -6.13 0.99 13.84
C ILE A 249 -4.86 1.70 13.37
N VAL A 250 -3.88 0.89 12.92
CA VAL A 250 -2.59 1.37 12.39
C VAL A 250 -2.35 0.72 11.03
N PRO A 251 -3.02 1.18 9.99
CA PRO A 251 -2.77 0.72 8.64
C PRO A 251 -1.44 1.28 8.12
N ILE A 252 -0.54 0.38 7.70
CA ILE A 252 0.75 0.70 7.09
C ILE A 252 0.68 0.28 5.64
N SER A 253 0.79 1.22 4.70
CA SER A 253 0.71 0.93 3.26
C SER A 253 -0.48 0.00 2.93
N GLY A 254 -1.63 0.26 3.54
CA GLY A 254 -2.82 -0.59 3.43
C GLY A 254 -3.82 -0.08 2.40
N LEU A 255 -4.49 -1.00 1.72
CA LEU A 255 -5.53 -0.67 0.76
C LEU A 255 -6.80 -0.21 1.51
N ILE A 256 -7.33 0.93 1.12
CA ILE A 256 -8.65 1.42 1.55
C ILE A 256 -9.77 1.02 0.58
N GLY A 257 -9.37 0.48 -0.57
CA GLY A 257 -10.21 -0.09 -1.60
C GLY A 257 -9.37 -0.84 -2.61
N VAL A 258 -9.83 -2.01 -3.03
CA VAL A 258 -9.07 -2.89 -3.93
C VAL A 258 -9.07 -2.34 -5.37
N LYS A 259 -10.20 -1.79 -5.81
CA LYS A 259 -10.31 -1.16 -7.13
C LYS A 259 -9.36 0.02 -7.28
N GLU A 260 -9.21 0.82 -6.24
CA GLU A 260 -8.40 2.02 -6.22
C GLU A 260 -6.92 1.72 -6.46
N LEU A 261 -6.46 0.54 -6.05
CA LEU A 261 -5.11 0.06 -6.40
C LEU A 261 -5.04 -0.42 -7.84
N MET A 262 -6.02 -1.21 -8.28
CA MET A 262 -5.96 -1.93 -9.54
C MET A 262 -6.28 -1.10 -10.77
N TRP A 263 -6.99 0.02 -10.59
CA TRP A 263 -7.47 0.86 -11.67
C TRP A 263 -7.21 2.34 -11.40
N LYS A 264 -6.47 2.98 -12.30
CA LYS A 264 -6.23 4.43 -12.28
C LYS A 264 -6.93 5.07 -13.46
N ASN A 265 -8.00 5.83 -13.21
CA ASN A 265 -8.75 6.49 -14.28
C ASN A 265 -9.05 5.52 -15.45
N GLY A 266 -9.55 4.32 -15.14
CA GLY A 266 -9.86 3.27 -16.10
C GLY A 266 -8.66 2.50 -16.69
N SER A 267 -7.44 2.87 -16.36
CA SER A 267 -6.23 2.15 -16.75
C SER A 267 -5.90 1.07 -15.74
N ALA A 268 -5.65 -0.14 -16.22
CA ALA A 268 -5.34 -1.29 -15.38
C ALA A 268 -3.88 -1.30 -14.97
N GLU A 269 -3.61 -1.46 -13.71
CA GLU A 269 -2.28 -1.64 -13.15
C GLU A 269 -1.77 -3.05 -13.48
N ALA A 270 -0.52 -3.18 -13.95
CA ALA A 270 0.00 -4.44 -14.49
C ALA A 270 0.28 -5.49 -13.42
N ARG A 271 0.68 -5.09 -12.23
CA ARG A 271 0.98 -6.00 -11.12
C ARG A 271 -0.29 -6.56 -10.48
N ALA A 272 -1.37 -5.78 -10.51
CA ALA A 272 -2.61 -6.11 -9.81
C ALA A 272 -3.18 -7.49 -10.14
N PRO A 273 -3.27 -7.95 -11.42
CA PRO A 273 -3.74 -9.29 -11.71
C PRO A 273 -2.81 -10.38 -11.19
N ILE A 274 -1.51 -10.12 -11.19
CA ILE A 274 -0.52 -11.09 -10.71
C ILE A 274 -0.63 -11.20 -9.19
N MET A 275 -0.65 -10.08 -8.49
CA MET A 275 -0.73 -10.07 -7.03
C MET A 275 -2.09 -10.52 -6.52
N HIS A 276 -3.17 -9.91 -6.99
CA HIS A 276 -4.52 -10.20 -6.49
C HIS A 276 -4.96 -11.64 -6.80
N ASN A 277 -4.73 -12.11 -8.00
CA ASN A 277 -5.24 -13.39 -8.46
C ASN A 277 -4.20 -14.51 -8.42
N GLY A 278 -2.95 -14.21 -8.74
CA GLY A 278 -1.88 -15.20 -8.79
C GLY A 278 -1.29 -15.45 -7.42
N VAL A 279 -0.83 -14.41 -6.73
CA VAL A 279 -0.18 -14.57 -5.42
C VAL A 279 -1.22 -14.84 -4.35
N TYR A 280 -2.10 -13.88 -4.06
CA TYR A 280 -3.07 -14.04 -2.98
C TYR A 280 -4.09 -15.14 -3.23
N GLY A 281 -4.55 -15.30 -4.47
CA GLY A 281 -5.41 -16.41 -4.84
C GLY A 281 -4.76 -17.78 -4.58
N SER A 282 -3.42 -17.90 -4.71
CA SER A 282 -2.73 -19.14 -4.42
C SER A 282 -2.70 -19.48 -2.93
N TYR A 283 -2.64 -18.51 -2.04
CA TYR A 283 -2.76 -18.74 -0.59
C TYR A 283 -4.09 -19.36 -0.19
N GLY A 284 -5.17 -18.99 -0.90
CA GLY A 284 -6.52 -19.47 -0.58
C GLY A 284 -6.98 -20.69 -1.39
N ILE A 285 -6.26 -21.07 -2.46
CA ILE A 285 -6.65 -22.23 -3.30
C ILE A 285 -6.46 -23.55 -2.54
N ASP A 286 -5.43 -23.64 -1.74
CA ASP A 286 -5.10 -24.88 -1.03
C ASP A 286 -5.89 -25.08 0.27
N GLY A 287 -6.65 -24.09 0.74
CA GLY A 287 -7.46 -24.11 1.95
C GLY A 287 -7.21 -25.30 2.88
N ASP A 288 -7.08 -25.13 4.14
CA ASP A 288 -6.65 -26.18 5.05
C ASP A 288 -7.59 -27.39 5.17
N GLU A 289 -8.79 -27.29 4.61
CA GLU A 289 -9.76 -28.37 4.67
C GLU A 289 -9.98 -29.00 3.29
N GLU A 290 -9.90 -30.34 3.24
CA GLU A 290 -10.05 -31.15 2.02
C GLU A 290 -11.36 -30.83 1.25
N ASP A 291 -12.41 -30.39 1.93
CA ASP A 291 -13.70 -30.03 1.33
C ASP A 291 -13.65 -28.74 0.51
N TYR A 292 -12.73 -27.82 0.82
CA TYR A 292 -12.59 -26.54 0.13
C TYR A 292 -11.62 -26.56 -1.04
N GLN A 293 -10.66 -27.46 -1.07
CA GLN A 293 -9.66 -27.58 -2.14
C GLN A 293 -10.28 -27.72 -3.54
N ASN A 294 -11.49 -28.26 -3.63
CA ASN A 294 -12.20 -28.41 -4.90
C ASN A 294 -13.12 -27.22 -5.24
N LEU A 295 -13.49 -26.41 -4.26
CA LEU A 295 -14.44 -25.29 -4.43
C LEU A 295 -13.73 -23.96 -4.61
N CYS A 296 -12.60 -23.77 -3.96
CA CYS A 296 -11.90 -22.49 -3.96
C CYS A 296 -11.40 -22.04 -5.34
N PRO A 297 -10.91 -22.91 -6.24
CA PRO A 297 -10.57 -22.47 -7.60
C PRO A 297 -11.74 -21.81 -8.33
N ASP A 298 -12.94 -22.38 -8.23
CA ASP A 298 -14.13 -21.81 -8.86
C ASP A 298 -14.56 -20.51 -8.18
N TYR A 299 -14.39 -20.41 -6.88
CA TYR A 299 -14.72 -19.23 -6.08
C TYR A 299 -13.77 -18.05 -6.37
N ILE A 300 -12.48 -18.32 -6.51
CA ILE A 300 -11.45 -17.28 -6.76
C ILE A 300 -11.37 -16.92 -8.25
N LEU A 301 -11.46 -17.90 -9.14
CA LEU A 301 -11.25 -17.75 -10.58
C LEU A 301 -12.53 -17.74 -11.41
N GLY A 302 -13.69 -18.03 -10.79
CA GLY A 302 -14.96 -18.19 -11.48
C GLY A 302 -15.55 -16.88 -12.03
N PRO A 303 -16.65 -16.98 -12.81
CA PRO A 303 -17.36 -15.80 -13.30
C PRO A 303 -17.86 -14.90 -12.18
N GLY A 304 -17.63 -13.59 -12.30
CA GLY A 304 -18.03 -12.59 -11.29
C GLY A 304 -17.00 -12.36 -10.20
N THR A 305 -15.88 -13.08 -10.21
CA THR A 305 -14.76 -12.85 -9.31
C THR A 305 -13.81 -11.75 -9.82
N GLY A 306 -12.87 -11.31 -8.98
CA GLY A 306 -11.88 -10.29 -9.37
C GLY A 306 -11.08 -10.67 -10.62
N VAL A 307 -10.74 -11.96 -10.77
CA VAL A 307 -10.05 -12.45 -11.98
C VAL A 307 -10.89 -12.25 -13.22
N SER A 308 -12.17 -12.61 -13.18
CA SER A 308 -13.03 -12.46 -14.35
C SER A 308 -13.33 -10.99 -14.64
N ALA A 309 -13.52 -10.17 -13.63
CA ALA A 309 -13.67 -8.71 -13.79
C ALA A 309 -12.42 -8.11 -14.44
N TYR A 310 -11.24 -8.55 -14.02
CA TYR A 310 -9.98 -8.10 -14.58
C TYR A 310 -9.69 -8.63 -15.99
N MET A 311 -9.90 -9.92 -16.22
CA MET A 311 -9.56 -10.60 -17.49
C MET A 311 -10.53 -10.26 -18.62
N PHE A 312 -11.79 -10.07 -18.35
CA PHE A 312 -12.83 -10.00 -19.39
C PHE A 312 -13.42 -8.62 -19.56
N GLY A 313 -13.07 -7.66 -18.71
CA GLY A 313 -13.85 -6.48 -18.92
C GLY A 313 -13.34 -5.26 -18.36
N SER A 314 -12.46 -4.61 -18.33
CA SER A 314 -12.50 -3.16 -18.13
C SER A 314 -13.68 -2.71 -17.22
N GLU A 315 -14.25 -3.62 -16.45
CA GLU A 315 -15.36 -3.29 -15.57
C GLU A 315 -14.81 -2.74 -14.27
N VAL A 316 -14.49 -1.45 -14.34
CA VAL A 316 -14.15 -0.63 -13.20
C VAL A 316 -15.34 -0.48 -12.25
N ALA A 317 -16.56 -0.61 -12.79
CA ALA A 317 -17.80 -0.61 -12.02
C ALA A 317 -18.26 -2.02 -11.66
N GLY A 318 -18.96 -2.16 -10.54
CA GLY A 318 -19.64 -3.39 -10.16
C GLY A 318 -19.57 -3.71 -8.68
N THR A 319 -20.50 -4.55 -8.24
CA THR A 319 -20.68 -4.90 -6.82
C THR A 319 -19.45 -5.57 -6.21
N TYR A 320 -18.67 -6.29 -7.01
CA TYR A 320 -17.43 -6.90 -6.57
C TYR A 320 -16.46 -5.85 -6.00
N TRP A 321 -16.30 -4.73 -6.71
CA TRP A 321 -15.41 -3.65 -6.28
C TRP A 321 -16.02 -2.78 -5.19
N GLU A 322 -17.34 -2.52 -5.26
CA GLU A 322 -18.08 -1.76 -4.25
C GLU A 322 -18.00 -2.41 -2.86
N GLU A 323 -18.09 -3.74 -2.81
CA GLU A 323 -17.94 -4.50 -1.58
C GLU A 323 -16.56 -4.33 -0.96
N ARG A 324 -15.53 -4.19 -1.79
CA ARG A 324 -14.11 -4.06 -1.43
C ARG A 324 -13.63 -2.62 -1.32
N TYR A 325 -14.53 -1.67 -1.15
CA TYR A 325 -14.24 -0.28 -0.82
C TYR A 325 -14.65 0.00 0.63
N PHE A 326 -13.67 0.27 1.50
CA PHE A 326 -13.88 0.27 2.95
C PHE A 326 -14.16 1.65 3.53
N LEU A 327 -13.56 2.69 2.94
CA LEU A 327 -13.44 4.00 3.57
C LEU A 327 -14.79 4.62 3.95
N ASP A 328 -15.78 4.61 3.07
CA ASP A 328 -17.06 5.26 3.36
C ASP A 328 -17.76 4.63 4.56
N ARG A 329 -17.72 3.29 4.66
CA ARG A 329 -18.27 2.57 5.81
C ARG A 329 -17.49 2.84 7.10
N VAL A 330 -16.15 3.00 7.00
CA VAL A 330 -15.31 3.39 8.12
C VAL A 330 -15.67 4.79 8.60
N LEU A 331 -15.77 5.77 7.71
CA LEU A 331 -16.13 7.15 8.06
C LEU A 331 -17.50 7.25 8.75
N GLU A 332 -18.44 6.39 8.37
CA GLU A 332 -19.77 6.32 8.96
C GLU A 332 -19.78 5.64 10.33
N ASN A 333 -19.08 4.52 10.48
CA ASN A 333 -19.27 3.60 11.59
C ASN A 333 -18.16 3.65 12.64
N TYR A 334 -16.93 3.98 12.26
CA TYR A 334 -15.79 3.92 13.17
C TYR A 334 -15.73 5.13 14.12
N LYS A 335 -15.40 4.85 15.37
CA LYS A 335 -15.29 5.89 16.43
C LYS A 335 -13.96 5.80 17.20
N GLY A 336 -13.09 4.91 16.81
CA GLY A 336 -11.74 4.82 17.35
C GLY A 336 -10.78 5.79 16.65
N SER A 337 -9.50 5.61 16.90
CA SER A 337 -8.43 6.42 16.30
C SER A 337 -7.73 5.70 15.14
N VAL A 338 -7.06 6.47 14.28
CA VAL A 338 -6.32 5.97 13.13
C VAL A 338 -4.92 6.55 13.12
N TYR A 339 -3.90 5.69 13.11
CA TYR A 339 -2.53 6.10 12.82
C TYR A 339 -2.15 5.59 11.43
N LEU A 340 -2.25 6.47 10.44
CA LEU A 340 -2.05 6.15 9.03
C LEU A 340 -0.57 6.31 8.65
N ILE A 341 0.06 5.24 8.19
CA ILE A 341 1.47 5.22 7.84
C ILE A 341 1.62 4.85 6.36
N GLN A 342 2.39 5.63 5.60
CA GLN A 342 2.56 5.42 4.16
C GLN A 342 3.94 5.87 3.67
N GLY A 343 4.55 5.04 2.82
CA GLY A 343 5.69 5.44 2.01
C GLY A 343 5.24 6.27 0.80
N MET A 344 5.87 7.42 0.57
CA MET A 344 5.54 8.29 -0.56
C MET A 344 6.06 7.76 -1.90
N HIS A 345 6.99 6.79 -1.86
CA HIS A 345 7.51 6.05 -3.01
C HIS A 345 7.01 4.62 -3.08
N ASP A 346 5.94 4.31 -2.36
CA ASP A 346 5.31 3.00 -2.41
C ASP A 346 4.52 2.84 -3.72
N TRP A 347 5.15 2.20 -4.70
CA TRP A 347 4.50 1.85 -5.97
C TRP A 347 3.82 0.48 -5.94
N ASN A 348 3.89 -0.22 -4.82
CA ASN A 348 3.16 -1.47 -4.61
C ASN A 348 1.74 -1.19 -4.10
N VAL A 349 1.62 -0.34 -3.07
CA VAL A 349 0.35 0.20 -2.58
C VAL A 349 0.44 1.71 -2.63
N ASP A 350 0.00 2.27 -3.73
CA ASP A 350 0.25 3.66 -4.09
C ASP A 350 -0.20 4.68 -3.05
N PRO A 351 0.60 5.73 -2.78
CA PRO A 351 0.32 6.72 -1.74
C PRO A 351 -0.94 7.55 -2.00
N HIS A 352 -1.42 7.62 -3.24
CA HIS A 352 -2.62 8.38 -3.59
C HIS A 352 -3.90 7.84 -2.94
N MET A 353 -3.90 6.58 -2.44
CA MET A 353 -5.05 6.03 -1.71
C MET A 353 -5.06 6.48 -0.25
N ALA A 354 -3.91 6.35 0.42
CA ALA A 354 -3.79 6.60 1.85
C ALA A 354 -3.74 8.11 2.15
N VAL A 355 -2.87 8.83 1.45
CA VAL A 355 -2.56 10.23 1.76
C VAL A 355 -3.80 11.15 1.70
N PRO A 356 -4.66 11.13 0.67
CA PRO A 356 -5.87 11.94 0.68
C PRO A 356 -6.89 11.52 1.74
N THR A 357 -6.82 10.28 2.19
CA THR A 357 -7.76 9.73 3.18
C THR A 357 -7.62 10.39 4.54
N ILE A 358 -6.42 10.84 4.92
CA ILE A 358 -6.19 11.48 6.22
C ILE A 358 -7.12 12.69 6.44
N ASN A 359 -7.29 13.53 5.41
CA ASN A 359 -8.18 14.69 5.52
C ASN A 359 -9.65 14.27 5.65
N ARG A 360 -10.07 13.18 5.01
CA ARG A 360 -11.43 12.65 5.13
C ARG A 360 -11.72 12.11 6.53
N LEU A 361 -10.73 11.48 7.17
CA LEU A 361 -10.82 11.03 8.56
C LEU A 361 -10.98 12.22 9.51
N ILE A 362 -10.15 13.24 9.36
CA ILE A 362 -10.19 14.47 10.14
C ILE A 362 -11.56 15.17 9.97
N ASP A 363 -12.05 15.29 8.74
CA ASP A 363 -13.36 15.91 8.44
C ASP A 363 -14.55 15.13 9.03
N ALA A 364 -14.43 13.82 9.15
CA ALA A 364 -15.42 12.96 9.81
C ALA A 364 -15.34 13.02 11.35
N GLY A 365 -14.35 13.74 11.89
CA GLY A 365 -14.12 13.84 13.35
C GLY A 365 -13.51 12.58 13.96
N ILE A 366 -12.84 11.75 13.16
CA ILE A 366 -12.05 10.62 13.61
C ILE A 366 -10.68 11.15 14.05
N GLU A 367 -10.23 10.77 15.22
CA GLU A 367 -8.88 11.09 15.69
C GLU A 367 -7.86 10.41 14.78
N ALA A 368 -7.09 11.20 14.02
CA ALA A 368 -6.19 10.66 13.02
C ALA A 368 -4.80 11.32 13.11
N ARG A 369 -3.78 10.48 12.96
CA ARG A 369 -2.37 10.88 12.81
C ARG A 369 -1.83 10.30 11.52
N GLY A 370 -0.98 11.04 10.81
CA GLY A 370 -0.28 10.59 9.61
C GLY A 370 1.22 10.53 9.81
N LEU A 371 1.87 9.53 9.21
CA LEU A 371 3.32 9.45 9.09
C LEU A 371 3.66 9.09 7.65
N PHE A 372 4.11 10.07 6.87
CA PHE A 372 4.38 9.95 5.44
C PHE A 372 5.85 10.24 5.16
N GLY A 373 6.63 9.21 4.83
CA GLY A 373 8.07 9.33 4.59
C GLY A 373 8.47 8.94 3.18
N GLN A 374 9.71 9.26 2.81
CA GLN A 374 10.24 9.01 1.47
C GLN A 374 10.79 7.58 1.32
N TRP A 375 10.07 6.60 1.84
CA TRP A 375 10.36 5.17 1.65
C TRP A 375 9.34 4.52 0.69
N ASP A 376 9.63 3.33 0.25
CA ASP A 376 8.76 2.51 -0.58
C ASP A 376 7.80 1.65 0.26
N HIS A 377 7.54 0.42 -0.17
CA HIS A 377 6.66 -0.53 0.49
C HIS A 377 7.33 -1.15 1.72
N ASP A 378 7.77 -0.32 2.69
CA ASP A 378 8.47 -0.79 3.88
C ASP A 378 7.95 -0.15 5.17
N TYR A 379 8.52 -0.54 6.31
CA TYR A 379 8.22 0.03 7.62
C TYR A 379 9.02 1.29 7.86
N PRO A 380 8.54 2.23 8.69
CA PRO A 380 9.22 3.51 8.90
C PRO A 380 10.64 3.41 9.48
N ASP A 381 10.94 2.33 10.18
CA ASP A 381 12.19 2.11 10.91
C ASP A 381 13.20 1.24 10.17
N ARG A 382 12.82 0.66 9.05
CA ARG A 382 13.74 -0.16 8.27
C ARG A 382 14.76 0.71 7.55
N PRO A 383 16.06 0.30 7.57
CA PRO A 383 16.97 0.83 6.59
C PRO A 383 16.41 0.44 5.23
N VAL A 384 16.14 1.44 4.44
CA VAL A 384 15.73 1.24 3.08
C VAL A 384 16.79 0.41 2.40
N GLN A 385 16.43 -0.72 1.83
CA GLN A 385 17.35 -1.45 0.96
C GLN A 385 17.65 -0.53 -0.22
N LEU A 386 18.91 -0.21 -0.35
CA LEU A 386 19.39 0.81 -1.29
C LEU A 386 19.61 0.27 -2.69
N ASP A 387 19.33 -1.00 -2.90
CA ASP A 387 19.50 -1.64 -4.16
C ASP A 387 18.45 -1.12 -5.15
N ASP A 388 18.98 -0.37 -6.06
CA ASP A 388 18.39 -0.03 -7.34
C ASP A 388 16.95 0.50 -7.32
N ARG A 389 16.77 1.64 -6.64
CA ARG A 389 15.52 2.42 -6.74
C ARG A 389 15.58 3.50 -7.81
N SER A 390 16.37 3.27 -8.83
CA SER A 390 16.46 4.18 -9.97
C SER A 390 15.11 4.37 -10.66
N ASP A 391 14.24 3.39 -10.58
CA ASP A 391 12.85 3.43 -11.05
C ASP A 391 11.92 4.22 -10.12
N LEU A 392 12.27 4.41 -8.85
CA LEU A 392 11.55 5.25 -7.90
C LEU A 392 11.94 6.73 -7.98
N GLY A 393 12.48 7.11 -9.11
CA GLY A 393 12.63 8.50 -9.43
C GLY A 393 13.79 9.23 -8.81
N GLY A 394 14.92 8.59 -8.76
CA GLY A 394 16.17 9.27 -8.47
C GLY A 394 16.38 9.70 -7.02
N TYR A 395 15.38 9.57 -6.15
CA TYR A 395 15.63 9.56 -4.72
C TYR A 395 16.14 8.21 -4.28
N GLY A 396 16.07 7.27 -5.19
CA GLY A 396 16.61 5.96 -5.06
C GLY A 396 18.11 5.97 -5.09
N GLY A 397 18.68 5.00 -4.51
CA GLY A 397 20.11 4.76 -4.49
C GLY A 397 20.77 5.19 -3.20
N GLU A 398 20.28 6.20 -2.52
CA GLU A 398 20.82 6.56 -1.20
C GLU A 398 19.67 6.81 -0.24
N ALA A 399 19.47 5.91 0.73
CA ALA A 399 18.63 6.23 1.86
C ALA A 399 19.29 7.37 2.62
N PHE A 400 18.60 8.48 2.70
CA PHE A 400 18.98 9.49 3.65
C PHE A 400 18.82 8.89 5.05
N PRO A 401 19.82 9.00 5.95
CA PRO A 401 19.65 8.55 7.33
C PRO A 401 18.38 9.12 7.97
N GLU A 402 17.98 10.30 7.55
CA GLU A 402 16.77 11.01 7.98
C GLU A 402 15.46 10.37 7.50
N MET A 403 15.51 9.45 6.53
CA MET A 403 14.32 8.71 6.11
C MET A 403 13.88 7.70 7.16
N ILE A 404 14.77 7.26 8.01
CA ILE A 404 14.51 6.18 8.95
C ILE A 404 13.99 6.76 10.26
N ARG A 405 12.81 6.34 10.66
CA ARG A 405 12.16 6.72 11.92
C ARG A 405 12.54 5.74 13.02
N TYR A 406 13.71 5.92 13.59
CA TYR A 406 14.22 5.09 14.69
C TYR A 406 13.36 5.20 15.98
N ASP A 407 12.62 6.28 16.10
CA ASP A 407 11.68 6.54 17.19
C ASP A 407 10.30 5.91 16.97
N TRP A 408 10.05 5.26 15.83
CA TRP A 408 8.74 4.75 15.46
C TRP A 408 8.15 3.80 16.51
N MET A 409 8.94 2.88 17.06
CA MET A 409 8.45 1.94 18.06
C MET A 409 8.07 2.64 19.37
N GLN A 410 8.85 3.62 19.80
CA GLN A 410 8.52 4.45 20.95
C GLN A 410 7.18 5.17 20.73
N ASP A 411 7.03 5.78 19.57
CA ASP A 411 5.82 6.49 19.17
C ASP A 411 4.60 5.56 19.12
N MET A 412 4.79 4.32 18.64
CA MET A 412 3.76 3.28 18.66
C MET A 412 3.37 2.87 20.07
N LEU A 413 4.33 2.74 21.01
CA LEU A 413 4.04 2.44 22.39
C LEU A 413 3.23 3.54 23.05
N GLU A 414 3.61 4.81 22.86
CA GLU A 414 2.87 5.97 23.39
C GLU A 414 1.44 6.02 22.83
N TRP A 415 1.28 5.71 21.53
CA TRP A 415 -0.02 5.59 20.87
C TRP A 415 -0.89 4.51 21.52
N PHE A 416 -0.36 3.30 21.66
CA PHE A 416 -1.11 2.17 22.23
C PHE A 416 -1.36 2.35 23.73
N ASP A 417 -0.42 2.91 24.49
CA ASP A 417 -0.62 3.16 25.92
C ASP A 417 -1.79 4.10 26.17
N TYR A 418 -1.91 5.15 25.36
CA TYR A 418 -3.05 6.06 25.45
C TYR A 418 -4.36 5.39 25.05
N TYR A 419 -4.46 4.83 23.85
CA TYR A 419 -5.75 4.33 23.34
C TYR A 419 -6.19 2.98 23.93
N LEU A 420 -5.28 2.17 24.41
CA LEU A 420 -5.59 0.82 24.89
C LEU A 420 -5.52 0.66 26.41
N LYS A 421 -4.78 1.53 27.09
CA LYS A 421 -4.58 1.46 28.53
C LYS A 421 -5.01 2.72 29.29
N ASP A 422 -5.32 3.82 28.60
CA ASP A 422 -5.64 5.10 29.22
C ASP A 422 -4.44 5.71 29.97
N ILE A 423 -3.23 5.53 29.47
CA ILE A 423 -1.96 5.96 30.07
C ILE A 423 -1.30 7.03 29.20
N GLY A 424 -0.64 7.98 29.84
CA GLY A 424 0.10 9.03 29.16
C GLY A 424 -0.77 10.21 28.73
N GLU A 425 -0.17 11.06 27.88
CA GLU A 425 -0.86 12.19 27.28
C GLU A 425 -1.46 11.77 25.92
N GLN A 426 -2.53 12.44 25.51
CA GLN A 426 -3.12 12.17 24.19
C GLN A 426 -2.09 12.42 23.09
N PRO A 427 -1.80 11.41 22.26
CA PRO A 427 -0.88 11.59 21.12
C PRO A 427 -1.37 12.70 20.20
N GLY A 428 -0.42 13.43 19.61
CA GLY A 428 -0.75 14.49 18.68
C GLY A 428 -1.50 14.01 17.45
N GLN A 429 -2.52 14.77 17.09
CA GLN A 429 -3.32 14.53 15.88
C GLN A 429 -2.80 15.43 14.76
N TRP A 430 -1.64 15.11 14.25
CA TRP A 430 -0.97 15.83 13.17
C TRP A 430 -0.44 14.86 12.11
N ILE A 431 0.06 15.41 11.05
CA ILE A 431 0.69 14.68 9.96
C ILE A 431 2.18 15.02 9.96
N GLU A 432 3.01 14.01 10.11
CA GLU A 432 4.44 14.11 9.90
C GLU A 432 4.74 13.70 8.47
N ILE A 433 5.34 14.60 7.72
CA ILE A 433 5.67 14.36 6.32
C ILE A 433 7.10 14.72 6.01
N GLN A 434 7.75 13.89 5.21
CA GLN A 434 9.11 14.08 4.74
C GLN A 434 9.12 14.59 3.31
N SER A 435 9.95 15.62 3.05
CA SER A 435 10.23 16.02 1.68
C SER A 435 11.24 15.08 1.02
N ASN A 436 11.29 15.11 -0.31
CA ASN A 436 12.28 14.39 -1.11
C ASN A 436 13.76 14.78 -0.81
N GLN A 437 13.97 15.88 -0.10
CA GLN A 437 15.30 16.33 0.34
C GLN A 437 15.59 15.93 1.80
N GLY A 438 14.71 15.10 2.42
CA GLY A 438 14.91 14.53 3.74
C GLY A 438 14.37 15.37 4.89
N SER A 439 13.89 16.58 4.67
CA SER A 439 13.37 17.43 5.74
C SER A 439 12.01 16.96 6.23
N TRP A 440 11.83 16.89 7.56
CA TRP A 440 10.56 16.54 8.20
C TRP A 440 9.83 17.77 8.69
N ARG A 441 8.51 17.78 8.50
CA ARG A 441 7.64 18.83 9.05
C ARG A 441 6.33 18.27 9.57
N ILE A 442 5.65 19.09 10.36
CA ILE A 442 4.34 18.80 10.91
C ILE A 442 3.29 19.65 10.17
N GLU A 443 2.19 19.01 9.78
CA GLU A 443 1.03 19.63 9.17
C GLU A 443 -0.24 19.23 9.92
N ASP A 444 -1.22 20.13 9.98
CA ASP A 444 -2.55 19.82 10.50
C ASP A 444 -3.42 19.05 9.49
N ARG A 445 -3.09 19.21 8.21
CA ARG A 445 -3.76 18.57 7.06
C ARG A 445 -2.77 18.34 5.93
N TYR A 446 -3.04 17.36 5.10
CA TYR A 446 -2.20 17.12 3.94
C TYR A 446 -3.03 16.85 2.67
N PRO A 447 -2.85 17.61 1.58
CA PRO A 447 -2.06 18.86 1.57
C PRO A 447 -2.64 19.90 2.52
N ALA A 448 -1.77 20.83 2.96
CA ALA A 448 -2.18 21.93 3.80
C ALA A 448 -3.19 22.84 3.08
N THR A 449 -4.06 23.50 3.82
CA THR A 449 -5.15 24.30 3.24
C THR A 449 -4.71 25.69 2.75
N ASP A 450 -3.49 26.10 3.08
CA ASP A 450 -2.90 27.40 2.69
C ASP A 450 -1.92 27.27 1.52
N THR A 451 -2.04 26.22 0.71
CA THR A 451 -1.28 26.06 -0.54
C THR A 451 -1.81 27.01 -1.63
N GLU A 452 -0.89 27.43 -2.50
CA GLU A 452 -1.22 28.18 -3.71
C GLU A 452 -1.01 27.30 -4.94
N THR A 453 -1.99 27.27 -5.84
CA THR A 453 -1.87 26.49 -7.06
C THR A 453 -1.11 27.26 -8.13
N MET A 454 0.07 26.78 -8.50
CA MET A 454 0.78 27.21 -9.70
C MET A 454 0.18 26.51 -10.92
N VAL A 455 -0.07 27.28 -11.99
CA VAL A 455 -0.59 26.76 -13.27
C VAL A 455 0.42 27.03 -14.36
N LEU A 456 0.90 25.98 -15.01
CA LEU A 456 1.83 26.04 -16.13
C LEU A 456 1.11 25.57 -17.41
N GLU A 457 0.97 26.48 -18.38
CA GLU A 457 0.32 26.19 -19.68
C GLU A 457 1.34 25.53 -20.63
N LEU A 458 0.95 24.39 -21.23
CA LEU A 458 1.75 23.69 -22.22
C LEU A 458 1.83 24.51 -23.52
N GLY A 459 3.04 24.69 -24.05
CA GLY A 459 3.31 25.53 -25.21
C GLY A 459 3.43 27.04 -24.89
N THR A 460 3.24 27.46 -23.62
CA THR A 460 3.36 28.86 -23.18
C THR A 460 4.39 29.01 -22.07
N ASN A 461 4.07 28.49 -20.85
CA ASN A 461 5.00 28.49 -19.72
C ASN A 461 5.92 27.27 -19.75
N MET A 462 5.51 26.21 -20.44
CA MET A 462 6.32 25.01 -20.68
C MET A 462 6.56 24.87 -22.17
N THR A 463 7.81 24.87 -22.57
CA THR A 463 8.22 24.82 -23.99
C THR A 463 8.25 23.38 -24.48
N ASN A 464 7.60 23.11 -25.60
CA ASN A 464 7.67 21.82 -26.27
C ASN A 464 9.04 21.58 -26.90
N ILE A 465 9.82 20.69 -26.33
CA ILE A 465 11.19 20.35 -26.80
C ILE A 465 11.22 19.15 -27.73
N ALA A 466 10.20 18.31 -27.76
CA ALA A 466 10.11 17.14 -28.63
C ALA A 466 9.71 17.50 -30.07
N GLY A 467 9.15 18.70 -30.30
CA GLY A 467 8.69 19.16 -31.61
C GLY A 467 7.50 18.38 -32.15
N THR A 468 6.79 17.68 -31.28
CA THR A 468 5.54 16.96 -31.58
C THR A 468 4.54 17.15 -30.46
N THR A 469 3.25 17.11 -30.78
CA THR A 469 2.16 17.06 -29.83
C THR A 469 1.36 15.76 -29.98
N THR A 470 1.94 14.76 -30.62
CA THR A 470 1.27 13.50 -30.95
C THR A 470 1.80 12.38 -30.07
N VAL A 471 0.89 11.70 -29.38
CA VAL A 471 1.17 10.46 -28.64
C VAL A 471 0.76 9.29 -29.52
N LEU A 472 1.72 8.44 -29.87
CA LEU A 472 1.49 7.23 -30.66
C LEU A 472 1.13 6.07 -29.75
N PRO A 473 0.28 5.13 -30.20
CA PRO A 473 0.02 3.89 -29.45
C PRO A 473 1.31 3.12 -29.20
N ASP A 474 1.40 2.53 -28.02
CA ASP A 474 2.50 1.65 -27.61
C ASP A 474 3.91 2.28 -27.75
N ALA A 475 3.98 3.62 -27.72
CA ALA A 475 5.23 4.34 -27.79
C ALA A 475 5.74 4.68 -26.39
N SER A 476 7.00 4.37 -26.14
CA SER A 476 7.74 4.75 -24.95
C SER A 476 8.17 6.23 -24.93
N SER A 477 7.96 6.94 -26.04
CA SER A 477 8.27 8.36 -26.20
C SER A 477 7.08 9.12 -26.75
N GLY A 478 7.01 10.41 -26.46
CA GLY A 478 5.94 11.29 -26.90
C GLY A 478 6.30 12.76 -26.76
N PRO A 479 5.31 13.64 -26.71
CA PRO A 479 5.52 15.06 -26.42
C PRO A 479 6.20 15.28 -25.08
N VAL A 480 7.12 16.25 -25.06
CA VAL A 480 7.86 16.65 -23.85
C VAL A 480 7.83 18.15 -23.74
N TRP A 481 7.44 18.65 -22.58
CA TRP A 481 7.46 20.08 -22.26
C TRP A 481 8.40 20.34 -21.07
N GLU A 482 9.16 21.42 -21.15
CA GLU A 482 10.02 21.88 -20.09
C GLU A 482 9.66 23.32 -19.67
N SER A 483 9.73 23.58 -18.36
CA SER A 483 9.66 24.94 -17.83
C SER A 483 10.94 25.71 -18.15
N GLU A 484 10.93 27.04 -18.03
CA GLU A 484 12.16 27.79 -17.85
C GLU A 484 12.82 27.37 -16.53
N PRO A 485 14.16 27.52 -16.41
CA PRO A 485 14.84 27.27 -15.15
C PRO A 485 14.22 28.05 -14.01
N LEU A 486 13.95 27.38 -12.91
CA LEU A 486 13.29 27.97 -11.75
C LEU A 486 14.13 29.09 -11.16
N VAL A 487 13.49 30.20 -10.83
CA VAL A 487 14.15 31.36 -10.20
C VAL A 487 14.36 31.15 -8.70
N ASN A 488 13.42 30.47 -8.07
CA ASN A 488 13.44 30.12 -6.64
C ASN A 488 13.11 28.64 -6.48
N ASP A 489 13.43 28.09 -5.33
CA ASP A 489 13.01 26.75 -4.96
C ASP A 489 11.48 26.66 -4.99
N LEU A 490 10.95 25.52 -5.44
CA LEU A 490 9.53 25.20 -5.37
C LEU A 490 9.31 24.12 -4.31
N TYR A 491 8.29 24.32 -3.50
CA TYR A 491 7.88 23.39 -2.45
C TYR A 491 6.49 22.85 -2.81
N ILE A 492 6.46 21.66 -3.40
CA ILE A 492 5.25 21.02 -3.90
C ILE A 492 4.70 20.10 -2.81
N ALA A 493 3.41 20.17 -2.51
CA ALA A 493 2.75 19.25 -1.60
C ALA A 493 1.37 18.84 -2.11
N GLY A 494 1.05 17.57 -2.04
CA GLY A 494 -0.27 17.04 -2.35
C GLY A 494 -0.33 16.27 -3.67
N LEU A 495 -1.37 16.50 -4.43
CA LEU A 495 -1.72 15.75 -5.65
C LEU A 495 -1.62 16.68 -6.86
N PRO A 496 -0.47 16.79 -7.52
CA PRO A 496 -0.38 17.55 -8.77
C PRO A 496 -1.35 17.05 -9.82
N ARG A 497 -1.73 17.91 -10.73
CA ARG A 497 -2.73 17.60 -11.76
C ARG A 497 -2.21 18.00 -13.13
N VAL A 498 -2.50 17.17 -14.11
CA VAL A 498 -2.32 17.52 -15.52
C VAL A 498 -3.67 17.46 -16.23
N HIS A 499 -4.06 18.56 -16.81
CA HIS A 499 -5.24 18.66 -17.66
C HIS A 499 -4.76 18.84 -19.09
N VAL A 500 -5.20 17.99 -19.99
CA VAL A 500 -4.87 18.12 -21.41
C VAL A 500 -6.11 18.00 -22.27
N GLU A 501 -6.25 18.95 -23.18
CA GLU A 501 -7.26 18.87 -24.23
C GLU A 501 -6.70 18.05 -25.38
N VAL A 502 -7.42 17.01 -25.77
CA VAL A 502 -6.95 16.06 -26.77
C VAL A 502 -8.01 15.72 -27.81
N THR A 503 -7.56 15.41 -29.00
CA THR A 503 -8.36 14.79 -30.06
C THR A 503 -7.76 13.41 -30.36
N THR A 504 -8.59 12.42 -30.64
CA THR A 504 -8.15 11.04 -30.87
C THR A 504 -8.50 10.55 -32.27
N ALA A 505 -7.68 9.68 -32.82
CA ALA A 505 -7.94 9.12 -34.16
C ALA A 505 -9.07 8.07 -34.15
N THR A 506 -9.25 7.38 -33.02
CA THR A 506 -10.29 6.36 -32.79
C THR A 506 -10.99 6.61 -31.45
N LEU A 507 -12.06 5.87 -31.17
CA LEU A 507 -12.71 5.91 -29.87
C LEU A 507 -11.88 5.10 -28.87
N GLY A 508 -11.09 5.78 -28.06
CA GLY A 508 -10.17 5.18 -27.10
C GLY A 508 -8.82 5.89 -27.06
N GLY A 509 -7.85 5.21 -26.50
CA GLY A 509 -6.49 5.69 -26.27
C GLY A 509 -6.17 5.78 -24.77
N GLN A 510 -4.90 5.86 -24.45
CA GLN A 510 -4.39 5.97 -23.10
C GLN A 510 -3.36 7.08 -23.05
N LEU A 511 -3.32 7.80 -21.95
CA LEU A 511 -2.30 8.78 -21.64
C LEU A 511 -1.64 8.47 -20.32
N TYR A 512 -0.32 8.45 -20.33
CA TYR A 512 0.54 8.41 -19.17
C TYR A 512 1.33 9.72 -19.11
N ALA A 513 1.27 10.40 -17.99
CA ALA A 513 1.98 11.63 -17.73
C ALA A 513 3.09 11.36 -16.72
N LEU A 514 4.31 11.74 -17.05
CA LEU A 514 5.49 11.67 -16.19
C LEU A 514 5.94 13.07 -15.86
N LEU A 515 6.08 13.38 -14.56
CA LEU A 515 6.62 14.64 -14.05
C LEU A 515 8.01 14.38 -13.46
N GLU A 516 8.98 15.19 -13.90
CA GLU A 516 10.39 15.05 -13.51
C GLU A 516 10.95 16.41 -13.07
N ASP A 517 11.88 16.35 -12.11
CA ASP A 517 12.82 17.44 -11.76
C ASP A 517 14.14 17.18 -12.49
N CYS A 518 14.59 18.13 -13.31
CA CYS A 518 15.81 17.98 -14.08
C CYS A 518 16.83 19.08 -13.71
N ASP A 519 18.04 18.66 -13.38
CA ASP A 519 19.15 19.58 -13.09
C ASP A 519 19.70 20.27 -14.36
N ASN A 520 20.64 21.16 -14.20
CA ASN A 520 21.29 21.89 -15.29
C ASN A 520 22.21 21.01 -16.17
N GLN A 521 22.41 19.74 -15.79
CA GLN A 521 23.16 18.75 -16.57
C GLN A 521 22.21 17.78 -17.30
N SER A 522 20.91 18.00 -17.20
CA SER A 522 19.84 17.15 -17.75
C SER A 522 19.74 15.78 -17.06
N ASN A 523 20.23 15.64 -15.84
CA ASN A 523 19.86 14.51 -15.00
C ASN A 523 18.48 14.79 -14.45
N CYS A 524 17.55 13.89 -14.69
CA CYS A 524 16.16 14.04 -14.29
C CYS A 524 15.81 12.99 -13.25
N ILE A 525 15.08 13.42 -12.24
CA ILE A 525 14.51 12.53 -11.22
C ILE A 525 12.99 12.52 -11.34
N HIS A 526 12.43 11.35 -11.21
CA HIS A 526 10.99 11.12 -11.27
C HIS A 526 10.32 11.69 -10.03
N LEU A 527 9.42 12.66 -10.19
CA LEU A 527 8.62 13.21 -9.10
C LEU A 527 7.31 12.44 -8.92
N GLY A 528 6.73 11.99 -10.01
CA GLY A 528 5.49 11.25 -9.99
C GLY A 528 4.92 11.02 -11.37
N HIS A 529 3.87 10.20 -11.42
CA HIS A 529 3.18 9.91 -12.67
C HIS A 529 1.66 9.88 -12.50
N ALA A 530 0.96 9.95 -13.63
CA ALA A 530 -0.49 9.83 -13.71
C ALA A 530 -0.86 9.09 -15.00
N ILE A 531 -1.99 8.39 -14.99
CA ILE A 531 -2.45 7.63 -16.15
C ILE A 531 -3.97 7.73 -16.31
N MET A 532 -4.45 7.60 -17.55
CA MET A 532 -5.87 7.55 -17.87
C MET A 532 -6.13 6.76 -19.14
N ASP A 533 -7.06 5.84 -19.08
CA ASP A 533 -7.80 5.42 -20.28
C ASP A 533 -8.78 6.53 -20.66
N LEU A 534 -8.63 7.09 -21.85
CA LEU A 534 -9.41 8.24 -22.28
C LEU A 534 -10.93 8.00 -22.31
N ARG A 535 -11.35 6.73 -22.30
CA ARG A 535 -12.78 6.40 -22.16
C ARG A 535 -13.37 6.82 -20.81
N TYR A 536 -12.52 7.08 -19.81
CA TYR A 536 -12.91 7.54 -18.48
C TYR A 536 -12.60 9.03 -18.23
N HIS A 537 -12.39 9.80 -19.30
CA HIS A 537 -11.97 11.21 -19.22
C HIS A 537 -12.93 12.13 -18.43
N ALA A 538 -14.18 11.75 -18.28
CA ALA A 538 -15.16 12.52 -17.48
C ALA A 538 -15.05 12.23 -15.96
N GLY A 539 -14.20 11.29 -15.58
CA GLY A 539 -14.11 10.77 -14.21
C GLY A 539 -15.18 9.72 -13.91
N GLY A 540 -15.01 9.03 -12.78
CA GLY A 540 -15.89 7.93 -12.37
C GLY A 540 -15.65 6.64 -13.14
N ASP A 541 -16.62 5.74 -13.08
CA ASP A 541 -16.51 4.35 -13.53
C ASP A 541 -17.20 4.06 -14.86
N ASP A 542 -17.82 5.10 -15.47
CA ASP A 542 -18.60 4.94 -16.68
C ASP A 542 -17.77 5.26 -17.94
N ILE A 543 -17.82 4.35 -18.90
CA ILE A 543 -17.20 4.56 -20.22
C ILE A 543 -17.93 5.66 -20.97
N GLN A 544 -17.15 6.66 -21.39
CA GLN A 544 -17.61 7.79 -22.19
C GLN A 544 -17.40 7.55 -23.68
N THR A 545 -18.19 8.21 -24.49
CA THR A 545 -18.08 8.17 -25.95
C THR A 545 -18.02 9.59 -26.53
N TRP A 546 -17.24 9.76 -27.58
CA TRP A 546 -17.09 11.02 -28.33
C TRP A 546 -16.94 10.74 -29.82
N THR A 547 -16.91 11.80 -30.63
CA THR A 547 -16.67 11.66 -32.07
C THR A 547 -15.18 11.87 -32.36
N PRO A 548 -14.40 10.78 -32.67
CA PRO A 548 -13.00 10.90 -33.01
C PRO A 548 -12.74 11.93 -34.12
N MET A 549 -11.62 12.63 -34.08
CA MET A 549 -11.19 13.67 -35.01
C MET A 549 -12.12 14.89 -35.13
N ALA A 550 -13.28 14.90 -34.48
CA ALA A 550 -14.26 15.98 -34.61
C ALA A 550 -14.63 16.60 -33.25
N GLN A 551 -14.35 15.93 -32.16
CA GLN A 551 -14.62 16.40 -30.81
C GLN A 551 -13.35 16.27 -29.98
N SER A 552 -12.93 17.38 -29.37
CA SER A 552 -11.90 17.32 -28.32
C SER A 552 -12.52 16.86 -26.98
N ILE A 553 -11.69 16.22 -26.17
CA ILE A 553 -12.01 15.84 -24.80
C ILE A 553 -10.94 16.39 -23.87
N ASN A 554 -11.30 16.69 -22.64
CA ASN A 554 -10.36 17.15 -21.63
C ASN A 554 -10.04 15.98 -20.69
N ALA A 555 -8.80 15.49 -20.77
CA ALA A 555 -8.29 14.47 -19.86
C ALA A 555 -7.70 15.14 -18.62
N LYS A 556 -8.31 14.86 -17.47
CA LYS A 556 -7.88 15.39 -16.16
C LYS A 556 -7.28 14.25 -15.37
N MET A 557 -5.97 14.26 -15.26
CA MET A 557 -5.23 13.24 -14.52
C MET A 557 -4.64 13.85 -13.25
N GLU A 558 -4.72 13.11 -12.17
CA GLU A 558 -4.10 13.44 -10.90
C GLU A 558 -2.88 12.54 -10.70
N PHE A 559 -1.75 13.14 -10.36
CA PHE A 559 -0.54 12.41 -10.01
C PHE A 559 -0.68 11.77 -8.63
N PHE A 560 0.18 10.83 -8.34
CA PHE A 560 0.30 10.34 -6.97
C PHE A 560 0.65 11.47 -6.01
N ALA A 561 0.27 11.29 -4.75
CA ALA A 561 0.63 12.23 -3.72
C ALA A 561 2.16 12.36 -3.65
N MET A 562 2.64 13.59 -3.58
CA MET A 562 4.06 13.86 -3.49
C MET A 562 4.35 15.02 -2.54
N ASP A 563 5.54 14.99 -1.97
CA ASP A 563 6.12 16.07 -1.21
C ASP A 563 7.54 16.31 -1.72
N ALA A 564 7.69 17.35 -2.50
CA ALA A 564 8.92 17.56 -3.27
C ALA A 564 9.40 19.01 -3.20
N GLU A 565 10.68 19.15 -2.99
CA GLU A 565 11.43 20.38 -3.12
C GLU A 565 12.22 20.33 -4.43
N VAL A 566 11.94 21.25 -5.35
CA VAL A 566 12.64 21.41 -6.62
C VAL A 566 13.52 22.66 -6.53
N GLN A 567 14.82 22.51 -6.70
CA GLN A 567 15.78 23.57 -6.45
C GLN A 567 15.79 24.66 -7.54
N ALA A 568 16.13 25.87 -7.16
CA ALA A 568 16.36 26.96 -8.10
C ALA A 568 17.42 26.59 -9.13
N GLY A 569 17.15 26.91 -10.39
CA GLY A 569 18.01 26.55 -11.52
C GLY A 569 17.65 25.19 -12.16
N HIS A 570 16.86 24.36 -11.51
CA HIS A 570 16.28 23.14 -12.11
C HIS A 570 15.12 23.49 -13.02
N ILE A 571 14.68 22.54 -13.82
CA ILE A 571 13.51 22.64 -14.70
C ILE A 571 12.52 21.54 -14.36
N LEU A 572 11.24 21.86 -14.47
CA LEU A 572 10.18 20.85 -14.46
C LEU A 572 9.99 20.31 -15.87
N ARG A 573 10.01 19.00 -16.03
CA ARG A 573 9.74 18.32 -17.29
C ARG A 573 8.47 17.50 -17.17
N LEU A 574 7.56 17.68 -18.14
CA LEU A 574 6.37 16.87 -18.30
C LEU A 574 6.46 16.09 -19.62
N THR A 575 6.38 14.77 -19.53
CA THR A 575 6.35 13.87 -20.67
C THR A 575 5.00 13.19 -20.77
N LEU A 576 4.38 13.15 -21.95
CA LEU A 576 3.19 12.36 -22.21
C LEU A 576 3.53 11.16 -23.11
N ARG A 577 3.04 9.97 -22.70
CA ARG A 577 3.21 8.70 -23.41
C ARG A 577 1.86 8.01 -23.53
N SER A 578 1.79 6.93 -24.30
CA SER A 578 0.58 6.10 -24.37
C SER A 578 0.46 5.11 -23.22
N THR A 579 1.56 4.76 -22.56
CA THR A 579 1.58 3.84 -21.41
C THR A 579 2.79 4.10 -20.53
N GLY A 580 2.76 3.59 -19.32
CA GLY A 580 3.86 3.53 -18.37
C GLY A 580 4.23 2.08 -18.08
N GLU A 581 5.33 1.86 -17.37
CA GLU A 581 5.88 0.54 -17.09
C GLU A 581 4.97 -0.30 -16.19
N ASP A 582 4.26 0.36 -15.27
CA ASP A 582 3.38 -0.30 -14.29
C ASP A 582 1.96 -0.55 -14.79
N TYR A 583 1.64 -0.22 -16.05
CA TYR A 583 0.27 -0.29 -16.55
C TYR A 583 0.12 -1.12 -17.80
N LEU A 584 -0.99 -1.84 -17.86
CA LEU A 584 -1.38 -2.52 -19.08
C LEU A 584 -1.85 -1.51 -20.13
N PRO A 585 -1.54 -1.72 -21.41
CA PRO A 585 -2.10 -0.92 -22.48
C PRO A 585 -3.63 -0.97 -22.45
N ALA A 586 -4.29 0.17 -22.70
CA ALA A 586 -5.74 0.21 -22.80
C ALA A 586 -6.24 -0.75 -23.87
N SER A 587 -7.40 -1.37 -23.65
CA SER A 587 -8.02 -2.31 -24.59
C SER A 587 -8.35 -1.70 -25.96
N THR A 588 -8.37 -0.35 -26.04
CA THR A 588 -8.59 0.41 -27.26
C THR A 588 -7.43 1.37 -27.47
N SER A 589 -6.64 1.16 -28.50
CA SER A 589 -5.53 2.04 -28.86
C SER A 589 -5.95 3.16 -29.81
N SER A 590 -5.30 4.32 -29.70
CA SER A 590 -5.51 5.46 -30.59
C SER A 590 -4.25 6.32 -30.71
N ILE A 591 -4.09 7.01 -31.82
CA ILE A 591 -3.22 8.18 -31.89
C ILE A 591 -3.93 9.31 -31.17
N VAL A 592 -3.25 9.97 -30.25
CA VAL A 592 -3.76 11.09 -29.46
C VAL A 592 -3.01 12.35 -29.87
N PHE A 593 -3.76 13.41 -30.19
CA PHE A 593 -3.24 14.72 -30.54
C PHE A 593 -3.53 15.68 -29.38
N VAL A 594 -2.48 16.20 -28.76
CA VAL A 594 -2.56 17.13 -27.63
C VAL A 594 -2.64 18.56 -28.17
N GLU A 595 -3.61 19.33 -27.68
CA GLU A 595 -3.73 20.75 -27.97
C GLU A 595 -2.97 21.57 -26.94
N GLU A 596 -2.04 22.43 -27.37
CA GLU A 596 -1.28 23.33 -26.51
C GLU A 596 -2.08 24.61 -26.21
N GLY A 597 -1.75 25.26 -25.10
CA GLY A 597 -2.36 26.52 -24.65
C GLY A 597 -3.14 26.40 -23.35
N ALA A 598 -3.99 27.35 -23.07
CA ALA A 598 -4.68 27.51 -21.78
C ALA A 598 -5.59 26.32 -21.37
N SER A 599 -5.97 25.46 -22.32
CA SER A 599 -6.74 24.25 -22.05
C SER A 599 -5.90 23.05 -21.62
N SER A 600 -4.57 23.15 -21.78
CA SER A 600 -3.63 22.10 -21.41
C SER A 600 -2.60 22.62 -20.41
N THR A 601 -2.69 22.16 -19.17
CA THR A 601 -1.96 22.73 -18.03
C THR A 601 -1.41 21.66 -17.11
N LEU A 602 -0.24 21.93 -16.53
CA LEU A 602 0.26 21.29 -15.32
C LEU A 602 -0.07 22.19 -14.13
N GLN A 603 -0.64 21.63 -13.07
CA GLN A 603 -1.04 22.33 -11.87
C GLN A 603 -0.34 21.72 -10.65
N LEU A 604 0.35 22.56 -9.88
CA LEU A 604 1.11 22.19 -8.71
C LEU A 604 0.61 22.98 -7.51
N ASP A 605 0.31 22.31 -6.42
CA ASP A 605 -0.04 22.98 -5.17
C ASP A 605 1.24 23.22 -4.38
N LEU A 606 1.55 24.49 -4.14
CA LEU A 606 2.78 24.96 -3.51
C LEU A 606 2.50 25.46 -2.09
N PHE A 607 3.39 25.16 -1.17
CA PHE A 607 3.35 25.71 0.18
C PHE A 607 4.51 26.66 0.43
N ASN A 608 4.34 27.56 1.40
CA ASN A 608 5.40 28.43 1.86
C ASN A 608 6.17 27.75 3.03
N PRO A 609 7.45 27.41 2.86
CA PRO A 609 8.25 26.75 3.90
C PRO A 609 8.41 27.58 5.18
N ASP A 610 8.41 28.92 5.07
CA ASP A 610 8.54 29.83 6.22
C ASP A 610 7.36 29.73 7.21
N ASN A 611 6.24 29.16 6.77
CA ASN A 611 5.02 28.99 7.57
C ASN A 611 4.92 27.59 8.17
N ARG A 612 5.96 26.76 8.10
CA ARG A 612 5.92 25.36 8.52
C ARG A 612 6.75 25.10 9.77
N THR A 613 6.34 24.10 10.52
CA THR A 613 7.07 23.60 11.69
C THR A 613 7.89 22.40 11.27
N TYR A 614 9.21 22.61 11.21
CA TYR A 614 10.18 21.54 10.92
C TYR A 614 10.70 20.92 12.20
N PHE A 615 11.07 19.66 12.12
CA PHE A 615 11.72 18.93 13.21
C PHE A 615 12.74 17.94 12.65
N THR A 616 13.60 17.45 13.52
CA THR A 616 14.57 16.40 13.17
C THR A 616 14.25 15.19 14.03
N PRO A 617 13.85 14.07 13.41
CA PRO A 617 13.68 12.82 14.14
C PRO A 617 14.97 12.36 14.78
N PRO A 618 14.92 11.57 15.88
CA PRO A 618 16.11 10.95 16.43
C PRO A 618 16.82 10.10 15.39
N VAL A 619 18.14 10.25 15.28
CA VAL A 619 18.98 9.44 14.38
C VAL A 619 19.67 8.36 15.19
N CYS A 620 19.75 7.17 14.65
CA CYS A 620 20.53 6.11 15.27
C CYS A 620 22.03 6.47 15.22
N THR A 621 22.65 6.53 16.39
CA THR A 621 24.09 6.83 16.53
C THR A 621 24.94 5.58 16.78
N HIS A 622 24.31 4.41 16.83
CA HIS A 622 25.02 3.15 17.06
C HIS A 622 25.81 2.73 15.82
N GLU A 623 27.00 2.12 16.06
CA GLU A 623 27.89 1.67 14.98
C GLU A 623 27.18 0.79 13.93
N ARG A 624 26.21 -0.02 14.34
CA ARG A 624 25.46 -0.92 13.45
C ARG A 624 24.49 -0.16 12.52
N CYS A 625 24.00 1.00 12.93
CA CYS A 625 23.17 1.85 12.09
C CYS A 625 24.02 2.70 11.13
N LEU A 626 25.29 2.87 11.43
CA LEU A 626 26.22 3.67 10.63
C LEU A 626 27.01 2.84 9.61
N GLN A 627 26.89 1.50 9.67
CA GLN A 627 27.51 0.57 8.71
C GLN A 627 26.58 0.37 7.51
N THR A 628 26.31 1.42 6.78
CA THR A 628 25.80 1.35 5.42
C THR A 628 27.01 1.46 4.48
N ASP A 629 27.62 0.34 4.16
CA ASP A 629 28.56 0.20 3.03
C ASP A 629 27.93 -0.67 1.96
#